data_b9b9b1e384b0c463ac66f7c8f5f1ac78
#
_entry.id   b9b9b1e384b0c463ac66f7c8f5f1ac78
#
_cell.length_a   1.000
_cell.length_b   1.000
_cell.length_c   1.000
_cell.angle_alpha   90.00
_cell.angle_beta   90.00
_cell.angle_gamma   90.00
#
_symmetry.space_group_name_H-M   'P 1'
#
loop_
_entity.id
_entity.type
_entity.pdbx_description
1 polymer ?
#
loop_
_entity_poly.entity_id
_entity_poly.type
_entity_poly.pdbx_seq_one_letter_code
_entity_poly.pdbx_strand_id
1 'polypeptide(L)'
;YKDLVTMDKKSMNDAVKRNVVQLSKYSEKEVSMMPATEAPLPSVEMVKQIVTLVKSIIFPDYFQKRQPDEAIRSYYIGVHMEELLTLLTKQIAHGLQFCEDCKQMRTKAEVYDEAEHLAVEFLDVLPEIKRLLYTDVQAMFDNDPAAPNYGEVIFCYPVMNTMTHYRMA
;
A
#
# COMPACT_ATOMS: atom_id res chain seq x y z
N TYR A 1 17.40 40.50 -3.27
CA TYR A 1 17.73 39.59 -2.16
C TYR A 1 17.98 40.41 -0.88
N LYS A 2 16.94 41.09 -0.39
CA LYS A 2 16.92 41.66 0.96
C LYS A 2 15.49 41.49 1.47
N ASP A 3 15.42 41.15 2.77
CA ASP A 3 14.22 41.03 3.61
C ASP A 3 13.58 39.62 3.64
N LEU A 4 14.37 38.62 3.99
CA LEU A 4 13.89 37.51 4.82
C LEU A 4 13.69 38.08 6.22
N VAL A 5 12.48 38.59 6.49
CA VAL A 5 12.04 38.94 7.85
C VAL A 5 12.09 37.66 8.67
N THR A 6 13.08 37.54 9.53
CA THR A 6 13.18 36.48 10.56
C THR A 6 11.98 36.65 11.49
N MET A 7 10.91 35.83 11.24
CA MET A 7 9.79 35.78 12.18
C MET A 7 10.27 35.39 13.58
N ASP A 8 9.94 36.21 14.58
CA ASP A 8 10.21 35.93 15.99
C ASP A 8 9.54 34.60 16.41
N LYS A 9 10.25 33.79 17.20
CA LYS A 9 9.74 32.49 17.73
C LYS A 9 8.38 32.62 18.42
N LYS A 10 8.10 33.77 19.07
CA LYS A 10 6.82 34.06 19.71
C LYS A 10 5.71 34.16 18.66
N SER A 11 5.93 34.87 17.56
CA SER A 11 5.00 35.04 16.47
C SER A 11 4.69 33.69 15.76
N MET A 12 5.72 32.82 15.61
CA MET A 12 5.53 31.46 15.09
C MET A 12 4.66 30.61 16.01
N ASN A 13 4.92 30.60 17.32
CA ASN A 13 4.12 29.88 18.31
C ASN A 13 2.66 30.36 18.34
N ASP A 14 2.44 31.66 18.24
CA ASP A 14 1.10 32.23 18.23
C ASP A 14 0.35 31.85 16.92
N ALA A 15 1.04 31.79 15.78
CA ALA A 15 0.47 31.29 14.55
C ALA A 15 0.08 29.82 14.65
N VAL A 16 0.94 28.98 15.20
CA VAL A 16 0.63 27.54 15.43
C VAL A 16 -0.59 27.40 16.33
N LYS A 17 -0.63 28.10 17.47
CA LYS A 17 -1.78 28.02 18.39
C LYS A 17 -3.09 28.44 17.74
N ARG A 18 -3.11 29.54 16.98
CA ARG A 18 -4.31 30.00 16.27
C ARG A 18 -4.79 28.96 15.27
N ASN A 19 -3.87 28.40 14.47
CA ASN A 19 -4.22 27.40 13.47
C ASN A 19 -4.70 26.10 14.10
N VAL A 20 -4.08 25.63 15.19
CA VAL A 20 -4.56 24.46 15.94
C VAL A 20 -6.00 24.64 16.38
N VAL A 21 -6.33 25.81 17.00
CA VAL A 21 -7.70 26.11 17.44
C VAL A 21 -8.69 26.13 16.28
N GLN A 22 -8.30 26.66 15.11
CA GLN A 22 -9.17 26.69 13.93
C GLN A 22 -9.35 25.30 13.31
N LEU A 23 -8.25 24.56 13.13
CA LEU A 23 -8.25 23.24 12.50
C LEU A 23 -8.87 22.14 13.37
N SER A 24 -8.93 22.34 14.69
CA SER A 24 -9.59 21.40 15.61
C SER A 24 -11.10 21.58 15.73
N LYS A 25 -11.67 22.61 15.12
CA LYS A 25 -13.12 22.86 15.11
C LYS A 25 -13.70 22.26 13.84
N TYR A 26 -14.75 21.46 14.01
CA TYR A 26 -15.50 20.91 12.89
C TYR A 26 -16.84 21.64 12.74
N SER A 27 -17.17 21.99 11.51
CA SER A 27 -18.52 22.43 11.14
C SER A 27 -19.47 21.22 11.12
N GLU A 28 -20.78 21.47 11.14
CA GLU A 28 -21.79 20.40 11.03
C GLU A 28 -21.59 19.55 9.75
N LYS A 29 -21.19 20.19 8.64
CA LYS A 29 -20.90 19.50 7.39
C LYS A 29 -19.66 18.60 7.50
N GLU A 30 -18.60 19.05 8.17
CA GLU A 30 -17.39 18.22 8.39
C GLU A 30 -17.66 17.06 9.34
N VAL A 31 -18.48 17.27 10.38
CA VAL A 31 -18.95 16.19 11.26
C VAL A 31 -19.71 15.12 10.48
N SER A 32 -20.55 15.52 9.49
CA SER A 32 -21.29 14.56 8.65
C SER A 32 -20.37 13.75 7.70
N MET A 33 -19.15 14.19 7.48
CA MET A 33 -18.14 13.50 6.66
C MET A 33 -17.23 12.59 7.48
N MET A 34 -17.35 12.58 8.80
CA MET A 34 -16.56 11.70 9.64
C MET A 34 -16.96 10.23 9.45
N PRO A 35 -16.05 9.29 9.64
CA PRO A 35 -16.37 7.88 9.61
C PRO A 35 -17.50 7.55 10.58
N ALA A 36 -18.53 6.86 10.09
CA ALA A 36 -19.69 6.47 10.90
C ALA A 36 -19.39 5.31 11.86
N THR A 37 -18.17 4.75 11.82
CA THR A 37 -17.77 3.60 12.63
C THR A 37 -16.59 3.96 13.55
N GLU A 38 -16.59 3.36 14.76
CA GLU A 38 -15.44 3.37 15.67
C GLU A 38 -14.43 2.25 15.35
N ALA A 39 -14.73 1.40 14.36
CA ALA A 39 -13.82 0.34 13.92
C ALA A 39 -12.53 0.94 13.34
N PRO A 40 -11.39 0.25 13.50
CA PRO A 40 -10.14 0.68 12.89
C PRO A 40 -10.26 0.81 11.38
N LEU A 41 -9.84 1.95 10.83
CA LEU A 41 -9.79 2.19 9.39
C LEU A 41 -8.64 1.41 8.75
N PRO A 42 -8.73 1.08 7.44
CA PRO A 42 -7.58 0.59 6.69
C PRO A 42 -6.41 1.57 6.77
N SER A 43 -5.21 1.04 7.00
CA SER A 43 -4.00 1.83 7.14
C SER A 43 -3.30 2.01 5.80
N VAL A 44 -3.13 3.25 5.35
CA VAL A 44 -2.36 3.58 4.13
C VAL A 44 -0.93 3.04 4.23
N GLU A 45 -0.32 3.06 5.42
CA GLU A 45 1.04 2.56 5.62
C GLU A 45 1.10 1.04 5.46
N MET A 46 0.12 0.31 5.99
CA MET A 46 0.04 -1.14 5.80
C MET A 46 -0.24 -1.51 4.33
N VAL A 47 -1.05 -0.74 3.62
CA VAL A 47 -1.26 -0.94 2.17
C VAL A 47 0.05 -0.74 1.39
N LYS A 48 0.86 0.25 1.71
CA LYS A 48 2.20 0.41 1.12
C LYS A 48 3.12 -0.77 1.42
N GLN A 49 3.06 -1.31 2.64
CA GLN A 49 3.82 -2.51 3.01
C GLN A 49 3.36 -3.73 2.21
N ILE A 50 2.05 -3.92 2.01
CA ILE A 50 1.49 -4.96 1.14
C ILE A 50 2.08 -4.86 -0.28
N VAL A 51 2.08 -3.67 -0.89
CA VAL A 51 2.68 -3.46 -2.22
C VAL A 51 4.17 -3.81 -2.23
N THR A 52 4.90 -3.45 -1.18
CA THR A 52 6.32 -3.77 -1.05
C THR A 52 6.56 -5.28 -0.95
N LEU A 53 5.73 -6.00 -0.19
CA LEU A 53 5.80 -7.47 -0.10
C LEU A 53 5.50 -8.12 -1.45
N VAL A 54 4.45 -7.68 -2.14
CA VAL A 54 4.12 -8.18 -3.49
C VAL A 54 5.29 -7.99 -4.45
N LYS A 55 5.94 -6.81 -4.46
CA LYS A 55 7.14 -6.57 -5.28
C LYS A 55 8.29 -7.50 -4.88
N SER A 56 8.49 -7.76 -3.60
CA SER A 56 9.52 -8.67 -3.09
C SER A 56 9.25 -10.13 -3.47
N ILE A 57 8.00 -10.54 -3.56
CA ILE A 57 7.58 -11.88 -3.99
C ILE A 57 7.75 -12.04 -5.51
N ILE A 58 7.35 -11.03 -6.28
CA ILE A 58 7.37 -11.08 -7.75
C ILE A 58 8.77 -10.90 -8.31
N PHE A 59 9.54 -9.96 -7.76
CA PHE A 59 10.90 -9.61 -8.19
C PHE A 59 11.92 -9.80 -7.05
N PRO A 60 12.09 -11.01 -6.52
CA PRO A 60 12.90 -11.23 -5.32
C PRO A 60 14.36 -10.82 -5.49
N ASP A 61 14.94 -10.98 -6.67
CA ASP A 61 16.35 -10.62 -6.94
C ASP A 61 16.61 -9.10 -6.96
N TYR A 62 15.55 -8.28 -6.99
CA TYR A 62 15.64 -6.82 -7.01
C TYR A 62 15.25 -6.17 -5.68
N PHE A 63 14.28 -6.72 -4.96
CA PHE A 63 13.72 -6.13 -3.75
C PHE A 63 14.09 -6.88 -2.47
N GLN A 64 14.93 -7.92 -2.59
CA GLN A 64 15.51 -8.67 -1.48
C GLN A 64 17.00 -8.85 -1.69
N LYS A 65 17.68 -9.41 -0.69
CA LYS A 65 19.05 -9.88 -0.87
C LYS A 65 19.06 -11.05 -1.86
N ARG A 66 19.74 -10.87 -2.99
CA ARG A 66 19.83 -11.88 -4.04
C ARG A 66 20.23 -13.25 -3.47
N GLN A 67 19.44 -14.26 -3.75
CA GLN A 67 19.68 -15.63 -3.36
C GLN A 67 19.91 -16.49 -4.60
N PRO A 68 21.15 -16.98 -4.81
CA PRO A 68 21.47 -17.84 -5.96
C PRO A 68 20.81 -19.22 -5.83
N ASP A 69 20.56 -19.69 -4.60
CA ASP A 69 19.96 -20.99 -4.32
C ASP A 69 18.43 -20.88 -4.41
N GLU A 70 17.82 -21.77 -5.21
CA GLU A 70 16.37 -21.83 -5.42
C GLU A 70 15.61 -22.21 -4.16
N ALA A 71 16.14 -23.13 -3.35
CA ALA A 71 15.50 -23.55 -2.11
C ALA A 71 15.45 -22.40 -1.10
N ILE A 72 16.54 -21.64 -0.99
CA ILE A 72 16.61 -20.45 -0.13
C ILE A 72 15.63 -19.37 -0.64
N ARG A 73 15.57 -19.15 -1.96
CA ARG A 73 14.62 -18.20 -2.56
C ARG A 73 13.18 -18.59 -2.29
N SER A 74 12.84 -19.87 -2.46
CA SER A 74 11.50 -20.40 -2.17
C SER A 74 11.12 -20.20 -0.71
N TYR A 75 12.06 -20.43 0.24
CA TYR A 75 11.85 -20.17 1.66
C TYR A 75 11.50 -18.71 1.93
N TYR A 76 12.25 -17.75 1.38
CA TYR A 76 11.96 -16.32 1.57
C TYR A 76 10.65 -15.89 0.94
N ILE A 77 10.32 -16.41 -0.25
CA ILE A 77 9.00 -16.17 -0.85
C ILE A 77 7.90 -16.68 0.08
N GLY A 78 8.05 -17.88 0.65
CA GLY A 78 7.08 -18.43 1.60
C GLY A 78 6.87 -17.54 2.82
N VAL A 79 7.95 -17.06 3.44
CA VAL A 79 7.88 -16.12 4.58
C VAL A 79 7.11 -14.85 4.22
N HIS A 80 7.40 -14.26 3.05
CA HIS A 80 6.69 -13.05 2.61
C HIS A 80 5.23 -13.31 2.22
N MET A 81 4.90 -14.50 1.73
CA MET A 81 3.52 -14.90 1.46
C MET A 81 2.68 -14.98 2.74
N GLU A 82 3.24 -15.54 3.83
CA GLU A 82 2.57 -15.60 5.13
C GLU A 82 2.38 -14.21 5.75
N GLU A 83 3.39 -13.35 5.65
CA GLU A 83 3.29 -11.96 6.10
C GLU A 83 2.24 -11.19 5.28
N LEU A 84 2.24 -11.38 3.95
CA LEU A 84 1.27 -10.78 3.05
C LEU A 84 -0.15 -11.22 3.37
N LEU A 85 -0.39 -12.51 3.57
CA LEU A 85 -1.69 -13.05 3.97
C LEU A 85 -2.19 -12.39 5.26
N THR A 86 -1.34 -12.31 6.28
CA THR A 86 -1.68 -11.70 7.57
C THR A 86 -2.06 -10.23 7.43
N LEU A 87 -1.30 -9.46 6.65
CA LEU A 87 -1.57 -8.02 6.45
C LEU A 87 -2.81 -7.80 5.60
N LEU A 88 -3.00 -8.58 4.53
CA LEU A 88 -4.18 -8.50 3.67
C LEU A 88 -5.45 -8.80 4.46
N THR A 89 -5.52 -9.93 5.16
CA THR A 89 -6.67 -10.30 5.98
C THR A 89 -7.06 -9.17 6.93
N LYS A 90 -6.07 -8.58 7.61
CA LYS A 90 -6.32 -7.48 8.54
C LYS A 90 -6.85 -6.23 7.85
N GLN A 91 -6.25 -5.82 6.72
CA GLN A 91 -6.67 -4.60 6.02
C GLN A 91 -8.01 -4.79 5.31
N ILE A 92 -8.28 -5.97 4.76
CA ILE A 92 -9.59 -6.32 4.18
C ILE A 92 -10.67 -6.30 5.28
N ALA A 93 -10.40 -6.91 6.45
CA ALA A 93 -11.33 -6.88 7.57
C ALA A 93 -11.66 -5.44 8.01
N HIS A 94 -10.67 -4.54 8.09
CA HIS A 94 -10.91 -3.12 8.37
C HIS A 94 -11.74 -2.46 7.26
N GLY A 95 -11.48 -2.78 5.98
CA GLY A 95 -12.25 -2.27 4.84
C GLY A 95 -13.70 -2.73 4.87
N LEU A 96 -13.95 -4.01 5.14
CA LEU A 96 -15.29 -4.58 5.26
C LEU A 96 -16.10 -3.94 6.41
N GLN A 97 -15.43 -3.66 7.55
CA GLN A 97 -16.07 -2.97 8.68
C GLN A 97 -16.38 -1.50 8.38
N PHE A 98 -15.58 -0.86 7.54
CA PHE A 98 -15.77 0.54 7.15
C PHE A 98 -16.83 0.73 6.08
N CYS A 99 -17.10 -0.28 5.25
CA CYS A 99 -18.08 -0.20 4.16
C CYS A 99 -19.50 0.01 4.70
N GLU A 100 -20.20 1.05 4.23
CA GLU A 100 -21.55 1.37 4.68
C GLU A 100 -22.59 0.28 4.37
N ASP A 101 -22.40 -0.45 3.26
CA ASP A 101 -23.25 -1.57 2.86
C ASP A 101 -23.10 -2.79 3.78
N CYS A 102 -22.04 -2.86 4.57
CA CYS A 102 -21.77 -3.91 5.55
C CYS A 102 -22.53 -3.72 6.90
N LYS A 103 -23.48 -2.80 6.98
CA LYS A 103 -24.34 -2.57 8.18
C LYS A 103 -25.28 -3.74 8.51
N GLN A 104 -25.25 -4.82 7.75
CA GLN A 104 -25.81 -6.08 8.21
C GLN A 104 -25.04 -6.51 9.47
N MET A 105 -25.77 -6.94 10.52
CA MET A 105 -25.23 -7.35 11.81
C MET A 105 -24.33 -8.59 11.67
N ARG A 106 -23.14 -8.40 11.08
CA ARG A 106 -22.10 -9.44 11.01
C ARG A 106 -21.30 -9.42 12.30
N THR A 107 -21.00 -10.58 12.80
CA THR A 107 -20.06 -10.74 13.91
C THR A 107 -18.63 -10.43 13.44
N LYS A 108 -17.74 -10.07 14.37
CA LYS A 108 -16.32 -9.89 14.06
C LYS A 108 -15.70 -11.15 13.45
N ALA A 109 -16.14 -12.33 13.85
CA ALA A 109 -15.65 -13.61 13.33
C ALA A 109 -16.02 -13.75 11.84
N GLU A 110 -17.28 -13.55 11.47
CA GLU A 110 -17.75 -13.63 10.07
C GLU A 110 -17.00 -12.65 9.15
N VAL A 111 -16.73 -11.43 9.62
CA VAL A 111 -15.94 -10.44 8.85
C VAL A 111 -14.49 -10.92 8.66
N TYR A 112 -13.91 -11.54 9.68
CA TYR A 112 -12.54 -12.03 9.62
C TYR A 112 -12.41 -13.26 8.70
N ASP A 113 -13.38 -14.19 8.77
CA ASP A 113 -13.42 -15.38 7.90
C ASP A 113 -13.55 -14.98 6.42
N GLU A 114 -14.42 -14.00 6.11
CA GLU A 114 -14.54 -13.45 4.75
C GLU A 114 -13.26 -12.75 4.30
N ALA A 115 -12.64 -11.96 5.18
CA ALA A 115 -11.40 -11.27 4.88
C ALA A 115 -10.24 -12.25 4.61
N GLU A 116 -10.17 -13.34 5.34
CA GLU A 116 -9.19 -14.40 5.11
C GLU A 116 -9.41 -15.08 3.76
N HIS A 117 -10.66 -15.39 3.43
CA HIS A 117 -11.00 -15.98 2.13
C HIS A 117 -10.59 -15.07 0.97
N LEU A 118 -10.95 -13.78 1.03
CA LEU A 118 -10.54 -12.79 0.01
C LEU A 118 -9.01 -12.62 -0.08
N ALA A 119 -8.32 -12.69 1.07
CA ALA A 119 -6.86 -12.61 1.09
C ALA A 119 -6.23 -13.84 0.41
N VAL A 120 -6.76 -15.05 0.63
CA VAL A 120 -6.32 -16.28 -0.07
C VAL A 120 -6.58 -16.18 -1.56
N GLU A 121 -7.77 -15.74 -1.99
CA GLU A 121 -8.07 -15.51 -3.41
C GLU A 121 -7.06 -14.56 -4.07
N PHE A 122 -6.66 -13.49 -3.35
CA PHE A 122 -5.62 -12.60 -3.84
C PHE A 122 -4.26 -13.30 -4.00
N LEU A 123 -3.88 -14.17 -3.06
CA LEU A 123 -2.63 -14.95 -3.19
C LEU A 123 -2.66 -15.86 -4.41
N ASP A 124 -3.80 -16.45 -4.72
CA ASP A 124 -3.98 -17.35 -5.87
C ASP A 124 -3.78 -16.66 -7.21
N VAL A 125 -4.03 -15.35 -7.31
CA VAL A 125 -3.80 -14.59 -8.54
C VAL A 125 -2.38 -14.01 -8.66
N LEU A 126 -1.54 -14.07 -7.64
CA LEU A 126 -0.16 -13.56 -7.69
C LEU A 126 0.71 -14.14 -8.82
N PRO A 127 0.62 -15.44 -9.17
CA PRO A 127 1.36 -15.98 -10.32
C PRO A 127 0.99 -15.29 -11.65
N GLU A 128 -0.29 -14.96 -11.84
CA GLU A 128 -0.76 -14.25 -13.02
C GLU A 128 -0.33 -12.77 -12.99
N ILE A 129 -0.41 -12.10 -11.84
CA ILE A 129 0.13 -10.75 -11.67
C ILE A 129 1.62 -10.72 -12.01
N LYS A 130 2.38 -11.71 -11.55
CA LYS A 130 3.79 -11.87 -11.92
C LYS A 130 3.98 -11.95 -13.42
N ARG A 131 3.23 -12.83 -14.09
CA ARG A 131 3.31 -12.99 -15.55
C ARG A 131 3.05 -11.67 -16.28
N LEU A 132 2.01 -10.94 -15.88
CA LEU A 132 1.65 -9.66 -16.47
C LEU A 132 2.73 -8.59 -16.24
N LEU A 133 3.24 -8.46 -15.02
CA LEU A 133 4.30 -7.49 -14.71
C LEU A 133 5.59 -7.78 -15.50
N TYR A 134 5.95 -9.04 -15.74
CA TYR A 134 7.10 -9.36 -16.59
C TYR A 134 6.85 -8.98 -18.06
N THR A 135 5.62 -9.11 -18.57
CA THR A 135 5.30 -8.58 -19.91
C THR A 135 5.31 -7.06 -19.98
N ASP A 136 4.88 -6.38 -18.90
CA ASP A 136 4.98 -4.92 -18.80
C ASP A 136 6.44 -4.45 -18.81
N VAL A 137 7.32 -5.12 -18.06
CA VAL A 137 8.76 -4.85 -18.06
C VAL A 137 9.38 -5.04 -19.45
N GLN A 138 9.03 -6.14 -20.13
CA GLN A 138 9.51 -6.41 -21.48
C GLN A 138 9.08 -5.30 -22.45
N ALA A 139 7.79 -4.93 -22.42
CA ALA A 139 7.27 -3.89 -23.29
C ALA A 139 7.94 -2.52 -23.06
N MET A 140 8.22 -2.18 -21.79
CA MET A 140 8.93 -0.95 -21.46
C MET A 140 10.37 -0.96 -21.98
N PHE A 141 11.06 -2.07 -21.79
CA PHE A 141 12.43 -2.23 -22.25
C PHE A 141 12.55 -2.15 -23.78
N ASP A 142 11.65 -2.83 -24.49
CA ASP A 142 11.67 -2.88 -25.96
C ASP A 142 11.34 -1.52 -26.62
N ASN A 143 10.58 -0.67 -25.91
CA ASN A 143 10.15 0.63 -26.44
C ASN A 143 10.98 1.83 -25.92
N ASP A 144 11.94 1.60 -25.03
CA ASP A 144 12.84 2.65 -24.54
C ASP A 144 14.30 2.37 -24.91
N PRO A 145 14.82 2.99 -26.00
CA PRO A 145 16.21 2.82 -26.39
C PRO A 145 17.24 3.29 -25.34
N ALA A 146 16.81 4.09 -24.37
CA ALA A 146 17.66 4.57 -23.28
C ALA A 146 17.76 3.58 -22.11
N ALA A 147 16.91 2.56 -22.06
CA ALA A 147 16.96 1.54 -21.01
C ALA A 147 18.17 0.61 -21.22
N PRO A 148 19.17 0.61 -20.31
CA PRO A 148 20.39 -0.20 -20.49
C PRO A 148 20.15 -1.68 -20.18
N ASN A 149 19.15 -2.02 -19.36
CA ASN A 149 18.81 -3.38 -18.94
C ASN A 149 17.45 -3.44 -18.24
N TYR A 150 16.90 -4.64 -18.11
CA TYR A 150 15.62 -4.88 -17.40
C TYR A 150 15.65 -4.46 -15.93
N GLY A 151 16.80 -4.53 -15.28
CA GLY A 151 16.94 -4.15 -13.87
C GLY A 151 16.64 -2.69 -13.64
N GLU A 152 17.08 -1.81 -14.54
CA GLU A 152 16.76 -0.39 -14.46
C GLU A 152 15.26 -0.14 -14.63
N VAL A 153 14.61 -0.82 -15.58
CA VAL A 153 13.17 -0.75 -15.77
C VAL A 153 12.43 -1.16 -14.49
N ILE A 154 12.80 -2.32 -13.91
CA ILE A 154 12.13 -2.86 -12.71
C ILE A 154 12.34 -1.94 -11.49
N PHE A 155 13.56 -1.43 -11.31
CA PHE A 155 13.93 -0.78 -10.06
C PHE A 155 13.77 0.73 -10.08
N CYS A 156 14.06 1.38 -11.23
CA CYS A 156 14.14 2.83 -11.33
C CYS A 156 12.91 3.49 -11.98
N TYR A 157 12.19 2.78 -12.86
CA TYR A 157 11.10 3.41 -13.61
C TYR A 157 9.87 3.64 -12.71
N PRO A 158 9.41 4.91 -12.55
CA PRO A 158 8.23 5.21 -11.74
C PRO A 158 6.97 4.50 -12.21
N VAL A 159 6.86 4.26 -13.52
CA VAL A 159 5.71 3.57 -14.13
C VAL A 159 5.57 2.13 -13.62
N MET A 160 6.66 1.47 -13.21
CA MET A 160 6.58 0.13 -12.60
C MET A 160 5.81 0.12 -11.28
N ASN A 161 5.90 1.20 -10.49
CA ASN A 161 5.06 1.33 -9.30
C ASN A 161 3.58 1.43 -9.69
N THR A 162 3.26 2.26 -10.69
CA THR A 162 1.89 2.44 -11.19
C THR A 162 1.34 1.12 -11.74
N MET A 163 2.12 0.40 -12.56
CA MET A 163 1.71 -0.89 -13.11
C MET A 163 1.52 -1.94 -12.02
N THR A 164 2.39 -1.98 -11.00
CA THR A 164 2.21 -2.88 -9.86
C THR A 164 0.87 -2.62 -9.17
N HIS A 165 0.55 -1.37 -8.82
CA HIS A 165 -0.74 -1.04 -8.21
C HIS A 165 -1.92 -1.39 -9.12
N TYR A 166 -1.82 -1.11 -10.41
CA TYR A 166 -2.87 -1.41 -11.39
C TYR A 166 -3.14 -2.91 -11.53
N ARG A 167 -2.09 -3.74 -11.53
CA ARG A 167 -2.23 -5.20 -11.63
C ARG A 167 -2.73 -5.84 -10.34
N MET A 168 -2.56 -5.17 -9.19
CA MET A 168 -3.06 -5.65 -7.89
C MET A 168 -4.51 -5.26 -7.64
N ALA A 169 -5.04 -4.22 -8.31
CA ALA A 169 -6.41 -3.73 -8.19
C ALA A 169 -7.38 -4.55 -9.05
#